data_e7457c55421855d12420273bf9020e56
#
_entry.id   e7457c55421855d12420273bf9020e56
#
_cell.length_a   1.000
_cell.length_b   1.000
_cell.length_c   1.000
_cell.angle_alpha   90.00
_cell.angle_beta   90.00
_cell.angle_gamma   90.00
#
_symmetry.space_group_name_H-M   'P 1'
#
loop_
_entity.id
_entity.type
_entity.pdbx_description
1 polymer ?
#
loop_
_entity_poly.entity_id
_entity_poly.type
_entity_poly.pdbx_seq_one_letter_code
_entity_poly.pdbx_strand_id
1 'polypeptide(L)'
;MSPKGRKPVKRWSIYPSLHGDVASLLLEDSLIFDFYNIDNDDGCTNDRDSNIMGRFICDNPRCSSNGWPSSKIAITIRMYPGLKYNARVYNQRCKICNSLGRPVLDRSYAERVTYWIKKWNGVEVERPPVSSIRRGPHNSQLCEGCQDDHCSELRGDWITQMER
;
A
#
# COMPACT_ATOMS: atom_id res chain seq x y z
N MET A 1 -18.02 7.59 -23.24
CA MET A 1 -17.43 8.88 -22.84
C MET A 1 -17.09 8.84 -21.36
N SER A 2 -15.84 9.15 -21.01
CA SER A 2 -15.48 9.21 -19.60
C SER A 2 -16.20 10.39 -18.94
N PRO A 3 -16.70 10.26 -17.70
CA PRO A 3 -17.27 11.40 -17.00
C PRO A 3 -16.22 12.50 -16.89
N LYS A 4 -16.66 13.74 -17.10
CA LYS A 4 -15.77 14.90 -16.94
C LYS A 4 -15.19 14.91 -15.52
N GLY A 5 -13.89 15.05 -15.41
CA GLY A 5 -13.21 15.12 -14.12
C GLY A 5 -12.69 13.80 -13.54
N ARG A 6 -13.00 12.67 -14.15
CA ARG A 6 -12.49 11.39 -13.70
C ARG A 6 -11.06 11.19 -14.22
N LYS A 7 -10.10 11.19 -13.29
CA LYS A 7 -8.70 10.95 -13.64
C LYS A 7 -8.48 9.49 -13.99
N PRO A 8 -7.64 9.18 -15.00
CA PRO A 8 -7.29 7.79 -15.28
C PRO A 8 -6.56 7.17 -14.08
N VAL A 9 -6.77 5.87 -13.87
CA VAL A 9 -6.07 5.14 -12.82
C VAL A 9 -4.61 4.96 -13.21
N LYS A 10 -3.72 5.24 -12.28
CA LYS A 10 -2.28 5.03 -12.44
C LYS A 10 -1.90 3.63 -11.98
N ARG A 11 -0.72 3.18 -12.40
CA ARG A 11 -0.17 1.91 -11.93
C ARG A 11 0.07 1.90 -10.43
N TRP A 12 0.39 3.06 -9.84
CA TRP A 12 0.57 3.24 -8.41
C TRP A 12 0.20 4.67 -8.03
N SER A 13 -0.04 4.90 -6.74
CA SER A 13 -0.38 6.24 -6.22
C SER A 13 0.01 6.36 -4.76
N ILE A 14 0.15 7.61 -4.32
CA ILE A 14 0.24 7.96 -2.90
C ILE A 14 -1.09 8.56 -2.46
N TYR A 15 -1.41 8.45 -1.17
CA TYR A 15 -2.74 8.81 -0.66
C TYR A 15 -2.66 9.80 0.50
N PRO A 16 -2.46 11.10 0.21
CA PRO A 16 -2.44 12.12 1.28
C PRO A 16 -3.76 12.18 2.05
N SER A 17 -4.87 11.78 1.43
CA SER A 17 -6.17 11.75 2.10
C SER A 17 -6.24 10.77 3.27
N LEU A 18 -5.36 9.78 3.31
CA LEU A 18 -5.30 8.79 4.39
C LEU A 18 -4.33 9.18 5.52
N HIS A 19 -3.69 10.34 5.39
CA HIS A 19 -2.73 10.81 6.40
C HIS A 19 -3.35 10.97 7.79
N GLY A 20 -4.59 11.42 7.86
CA GLY A 20 -5.26 11.61 9.16
C GLY A 20 -5.28 10.36 10.02
N ASP A 21 -5.56 9.21 9.43
CA ASP A 21 -5.58 7.93 10.15
C ASP A 21 -4.18 7.55 10.63
N VAL A 22 -3.18 7.75 9.77
CA VAL A 22 -1.78 7.49 10.13
C VAL A 22 -1.33 8.41 11.26
N ALA A 23 -1.62 9.70 11.14
CA ALA A 23 -1.25 10.70 12.15
C ALA A 23 -1.84 10.37 13.52
N SER A 24 -3.11 9.94 13.55
CA SER A 24 -3.77 9.55 14.81
C SER A 24 -3.06 8.38 15.49
N LEU A 25 -2.67 7.37 14.72
CA LEU A 25 -1.98 6.20 15.27
C LEU A 25 -0.55 6.53 15.72
N LEU A 26 0.14 7.40 15.00
CA LEU A 26 1.48 7.83 15.39
C LEU A 26 1.46 8.67 16.65
N LEU A 27 0.42 9.47 16.84
CA LEU A 27 0.28 10.33 18.01
C LEU A 27 0.16 9.52 19.31
N GLU A 28 -0.35 8.30 19.26
CA GLU A 28 -0.41 7.41 20.44
C GLU A 28 0.97 7.17 21.04
N ASP A 29 2.03 7.25 20.24
CA ASP A 29 3.40 7.11 20.68
C ASP A 29 4.16 8.43 20.60
N SER A 30 3.47 9.55 20.63
CA SER A 30 4.02 10.91 20.59
C SER A 30 4.85 11.19 19.34
N LEU A 31 4.54 10.53 18.24
CA LEU A 31 5.20 10.77 16.97
C LEU A 31 4.34 11.69 16.09
N ILE A 32 4.97 12.70 15.53
CA ILE A 32 4.33 13.67 14.65
C ILE A 32 5.08 13.67 13.33
N PHE A 33 4.42 13.22 12.27
CA PHE A 33 4.98 13.17 10.93
C PHE A 33 4.05 13.89 9.96
N ASP A 34 4.64 14.52 8.94
CA ASP A 34 3.91 15.11 7.84
C ASP A 34 3.93 14.17 6.64
N PHE A 35 2.90 14.27 5.81
CA PHE A 35 2.85 13.51 4.57
C PHE A 35 3.70 14.19 3.51
N TYR A 36 4.65 13.43 2.91
CA TYR A 36 5.49 13.93 1.83
C TYR A 36 4.79 13.67 0.50
N ASN A 37 4.25 14.71 -0.11
CA ASN A 37 3.37 14.60 -1.26
C ASN A 37 4.12 14.55 -2.61
N ILE A 38 5.26 13.86 -2.63
CA ILE A 38 6.03 13.62 -3.85
C ILE A 38 6.32 12.12 -3.92
N ASP A 39 5.87 11.48 -4.99
CA ASP A 39 5.97 10.02 -5.13
C ASP A 39 7.29 9.63 -5.78
N ASN A 40 8.38 9.79 -5.04
CA ASN A 40 9.68 9.26 -5.42
C ASN A 40 10.46 8.83 -4.18
N ASP A 41 11.59 8.19 -4.38
CA ASP A 41 12.44 7.70 -3.30
C ASP A 41 13.67 8.59 -3.06
N ASP A 42 13.76 9.73 -3.73
CA ASP A 42 14.87 10.64 -3.59
C ASP A 42 14.97 11.15 -2.15
N GLY A 43 16.13 10.92 -1.53
CA GLY A 43 16.38 11.36 -0.18
C GLY A 43 15.70 10.58 0.92
N CYS A 44 14.98 9.49 0.64
CA CYS A 44 14.38 8.70 1.69
C CYS A 44 15.45 8.02 2.54
N THR A 45 15.22 7.98 3.85
CA THR A 45 16.15 7.38 4.82
C THR A 45 15.85 5.92 5.07
N ASN A 46 14.59 5.54 4.93
CA ASN A 46 14.13 4.17 5.15
C ASN A 46 13.02 3.87 4.15
N ASP A 47 12.98 2.63 3.69
CA ASP A 47 11.87 2.14 2.89
C ASP A 47 11.58 0.68 3.22
N ARG A 48 10.37 0.25 2.91
CA ARG A 48 9.96 -1.15 3.13
C ARG A 48 8.82 -1.51 2.21
N ASP A 49 8.99 -2.62 1.50
CA ASP A 49 7.90 -3.26 0.77
C ASP A 49 7.08 -4.11 1.73
N SER A 50 5.77 -3.99 1.66
CA SER A 50 4.86 -4.70 2.53
C SER A 50 3.55 -4.98 1.80
N ASN A 51 2.57 -5.50 2.50
CA ASN A 51 1.24 -5.76 1.96
C ASN A 51 0.16 -5.17 2.85
N ILE A 52 -0.90 -4.70 2.22
CA ILE A 52 -2.10 -4.23 2.90
C ILE A 52 -3.31 -4.91 2.27
N MET A 53 -4.48 -4.64 2.84
CA MET A 53 -5.74 -5.23 2.40
C MET A 53 -6.70 -4.16 1.91
N GLY A 54 -7.63 -4.57 1.07
CA GLY A 54 -8.67 -3.72 0.55
C GLY A 54 -9.40 -4.42 -0.59
N ARG A 55 -9.98 -3.63 -1.46
CA ARG A 55 -10.60 -4.15 -2.67
C ARG A 55 -10.34 -3.21 -3.83
N PHE A 56 -10.49 -3.73 -5.02
CA PHE A 56 -10.40 -2.94 -6.24
C PHE A 56 -11.74 -2.89 -6.94
N ILE A 57 -12.01 -1.77 -7.58
CA ILE A 57 -13.14 -1.59 -8.47
C ILE A 57 -12.56 -1.46 -9.88
N CYS A 58 -13.05 -2.28 -10.82
CA CYS A 58 -12.57 -2.21 -12.20
C CYS A 58 -12.87 -0.84 -12.80
N ASP A 59 -11.87 -0.19 -13.38
CA ASP A 59 -12.03 1.14 -13.96
C ASP A 59 -12.67 1.12 -15.35
N ASN A 60 -12.85 -0.05 -15.92
CA ASN A 60 -13.49 -0.18 -17.24
C ASN A 60 -15.01 -0.29 -17.07
N PRO A 61 -15.78 0.74 -17.46
CA PRO A 61 -17.24 0.72 -17.27
C PRO A 61 -17.95 -0.34 -18.12
N ARG A 62 -17.27 -0.89 -19.13
CA ARG A 62 -17.82 -1.94 -20.00
C ARG A 62 -17.52 -3.34 -19.50
N CYS A 63 -16.69 -3.46 -18.46
CA CYS A 63 -16.33 -4.75 -17.89
C CYS A 63 -17.44 -5.25 -16.96
N SER A 64 -17.73 -6.54 -17.01
CA SER A 64 -18.73 -7.17 -16.14
C SER A 64 -18.23 -7.36 -14.70
N SER A 65 -16.96 -7.09 -14.42
CA SER A 65 -16.40 -7.25 -13.09
C SER A 65 -16.99 -6.23 -12.13
N ASN A 66 -17.45 -6.70 -10.96
CA ASN A 66 -17.88 -5.86 -9.85
C ASN A 66 -16.72 -5.49 -8.92
N GLY A 67 -15.50 -5.75 -9.35
CA GLY A 67 -14.32 -5.57 -8.52
C GLY A 67 -13.92 -6.88 -7.82
N TRP A 68 -12.91 -6.78 -6.98
CA TRP A 68 -12.39 -7.96 -6.28
C TRP A 68 -11.72 -7.55 -4.96
N PRO A 69 -11.83 -8.38 -3.92
CA PRO A 69 -11.07 -8.17 -2.70
C PRO A 69 -9.62 -8.59 -2.90
N SER A 70 -8.71 -7.99 -2.14
CA SER A 70 -7.32 -8.39 -2.15
C SER A 70 -6.73 -8.27 -0.74
N SER A 71 -6.11 -9.34 -0.28
CA SER A 71 -5.37 -9.36 0.98
C SER A 71 -3.87 -9.13 0.79
N LYS A 72 -3.44 -8.91 -0.45
CA LYS A 72 -2.03 -8.78 -0.81
C LYS A 72 -1.83 -7.61 -1.77
N ILE A 73 -2.24 -6.42 -1.34
CA ILE A 73 -2.00 -5.19 -2.10
C ILE A 73 -0.59 -4.72 -1.76
N ALA A 74 0.27 -4.63 -2.76
CA ALA A 74 1.67 -4.22 -2.57
C ALA A 74 1.75 -2.75 -2.20
N ILE A 75 2.62 -2.43 -1.24
CA ILE A 75 2.86 -1.07 -0.78
C ILE A 75 4.36 -0.90 -0.49
N THR A 76 4.91 0.26 -0.83
CA THR A 76 6.26 0.66 -0.42
C THR A 76 6.14 1.84 0.52
N ILE A 77 6.52 1.64 1.78
CA ILE A 77 6.47 2.66 2.83
C ILE A 77 7.84 3.33 2.91
N ARG A 78 7.85 4.66 2.93
CA ARG A 78 9.09 5.45 2.93
C ARG A 78 9.09 6.48 4.03
N MET A 79 10.26 6.70 4.63
CA MET A 79 10.48 7.77 5.60
C MET A 79 11.56 8.70 5.04
N TYR A 80 11.38 10.01 5.26
CA TYR A 80 12.28 11.06 4.77
C TYR A 80 12.79 11.91 5.93
N PRO A 81 13.92 12.66 5.74
CA PRO A 81 14.38 13.61 6.74
C PRO A 81 13.32 14.67 7.04
N GLY A 82 13.33 15.19 8.27
CA GLY A 82 12.39 16.23 8.67
C GLY A 82 11.02 15.71 9.08
N LEU A 83 10.95 14.48 9.57
CA LEU A 83 9.71 13.88 10.07
C LEU A 83 8.63 13.82 8.98
N LYS A 84 9.00 13.28 7.83
CA LYS A 84 8.10 13.11 6.69
C LYS A 84 8.07 11.66 6.24
N TYR A 85 6.95 11.25 5.70
CA TYR A 85 6.76 9.90 5.17
C TYR A 85 5.82 9.93 3.98
N ASN A 86 5.85 8.90 3.19
CA ASN A 86 4.74 8.55 2.29
C ASN A 86 4.69 7.05 2.09
N ALA A 87 3.71 6.62 1.34
CA ALA A 87 3.56 5.22 0.98
C ALA A 87 2.99 5.13 -0.42
N ARG A 88 3.68 4.38 -1.27
CA ARG A 88 3.22 4.11 -2.64
C ARG A 88 2.42 2.83 -2.62
N VAL A 89 1.17 2.90 -3.05
CA VAL A 89 0.30 1.72 -3.18
C VAL A 89 0.25 1.33 -4.64
N TYR A 90 0.55 0.07 -4.93
CA TYR A 90 0.53 -0.48 -6.29
C TYR A 90 -0.83 -1.06 -6.60
N ASN A 91 -1.36 -0.71 -7.75
CA ASN A 91 -2.66 -1.19 -8.16
C ASN A 91 -2.58 -2.61 -8.75
N GLN A 92 -3.73 -3.19 -8.93
CA GLN A 92 -3.86 -4.50 -9.56
C GLN A 92 -4.73 -4.37 -10.81
N ARG A 93 -4.61 -5.33 -11.70
CA ARG A 93 -5.39 -5.35 -12.93
C ARG A 93 -6.52 -6.34 -12.83
N CYS A 94 -7.63 -5.98 -13.45
CA CYS A 94 -8.80 -6.85 -13.55
C CYS A 94 -8.44 -8.10 -14.36
N LYS A 95 -8.75 -9.27 -13.81
CA LYS A 95 -8.49 -10.53 -14.51
C LYS A 95 -9.38 -10.75 -15.74
N ILE A 96 -10.48 -10.00 -15.86
CA ILE A 96 -11.43 -10.13 -16.97
C ILE A 96 -11.02 -9.25 -18.15
N CYS A 97 -10.70 -7.97 -17.90
CA CYS A 97 -10.43 -7.01 -18.97
C CYS A 97 -9.01 -6.44 -18.95
N ASN A 98 -8.21 -6.79 -17.96
CA ASN A 98 -6.84 -6.32 -17.76
C ASN A 98 -6.70 -4.81 -17.54
N SER A 99 -7.78 -4.10 -17.28
CA SER A 99 -7.73 -2.69 -16.90
C SER A 99 -7.30 -2.54 -15.45
N LEU A 100 -6.64 -1.43 -15.13
CA LEU A 100 -6.27 -1.13 -13.76
C LEU A 100 -7.51 -0.92 -12.90
N GLY A 101 -7.46 -1.42 -11.66
CA GLY A 101 -8.52 -1.21 -10.69
C GLY A 101 -8.28 0.03 -9.86
N ARG A 102 -9.36 0.63 -9.36
CA ARG A 102 -9.30 1.70 -8.36
C ARG A 102 -9.32 1.07 -6.97
N PRO A 103 -8.32 1.32 -6.13
CA PRO A 103 -8.29 0.69 -4.81
C PRO A 103 -9.24 1.39 -3.85
N VAL A 104 -9.89 0.59 -3.00
CA VAL A 104 -10.58 1.05 -1.81
C VAL A 104 -9.84 0.42 -0.65
N LEU A 105 -9.03 1.20 0.02
CA LEU A 105 -8.14 0.72 1.08
C LEU A 105 -8.87 0.69 2.42
N ASP A 106 -8.57 -0.33 3.22
CA ASP A 106 -9.11 -0.42 4.57
C ASP A 106 -8.07 0.06 5.60
N ARG A 107 -8.38 -0.12 6.87
CA ARG A 107 -7.52 0.36 7.96
C ARG A 107 -6.14 -0.30 7.99
N SER A 108 -5.92 -1.37 7.25
CA SER A 108 -4.60 -2.02 7.18
C SER A 108 -3.53 -1.09 6.60
N TYR A 109 -3.91 -0.14 5.76
CA TYR A 109 -2.99 0.89 5.26
C TYR A 109 -2.38 1.66 6.43
N ALA A 110 -3.21 2.26 7.27
CA ALA A 110 -2.72 3.05 8.40
C ALA A 110 -1.96 2.19 9.41
N GLU A 111 -2.45 1.01 9.70
CA GLU A 111 -1.80 0.09 10.63
C GLU A 111 -0.41 -0.32 10.16
N ARG A 112 -0.27 -0.66 8.88
CA ARG A 112 1.01 -1.11 8.32
C ARG A 112 2.01 0.02 8.20
N VAL A 113 1.57 1.18 7.74
CA VAL A 113 2.42 2.36 7.61
C VAL A 113 2.95 2.79 8.99
N THR A 114 2.07 2.89 9.99
CA THR A 114 2.48 3.29 11.33
C THR A 114 3.40 2.27 11.99
N TYR A 115 3.18 0.98 11.74
CA TYR A 115 4.06 -0.07 12.26
C TYR A 115 5.51 0.18 11.85
N TRP A 116 5.77 0.42 10.57
CA TRP A 116 7.13 0.63 10.10
C TRP A 116 7.73 1.95 10.54
N ILE A 117 6.94 3.04 10.54
CA ILE A 117 7.42 4.33 11.01
C ILE A 117 7.81 4.24 12.50
N LYS A 118 6.96 3.64 13.32
CA LYS A 118 7.27 3.43 14.74
C LYS A 118 8.53 2.59 14.92
N LYS A 119 8.63 1.49 14.18
CA LYS A 119 9.79 0.61 14.26
C LYS A 119 11.10 1.33 13.89
N TRP A 120 11.07 2.12 12.85
CA TRP A 120 12.24 2.89 12.42
C TRP A 120 12.61 4.00 13.41
N ASN A 121 11.68 4.42 14.25
CA ASN A 121 11.91 5.43 15.28
C ASN A 121 12.17 4.83 16.67
N GLY A 122 12.43 3.53 16.74
CA GLY A 122 12.79 2.87 17.98
C GLY A 122 11.63 2.60 18.93
N VAL A 123 10.40 2.75 18.49
CA VAL A 123 9.22 2.44 19.30
C VAL A 123 8.96 0.93 19.22
N GLU A 124 8.76 0.30 20.38
CA GLU A 124 8.36 -1.11 20.40
C GLU A 124 6.93 -1.22 19.89
N VAL A 125 6.74 -2.10 18.91
CA VAL A 125 5.44 -2.35 18.32
C VAL A 125 5.21 -3.85 18.21
N GLU A 126 3.97 -4.26 18.48
CA GLU A 126 3.57 -5.63 18.22
C GLU A 126 3.49 -5.85 16.72
N ARG A 127 3.91 -7.04 16.27
CA ARG A 127 3.74 -7.39 14.87
C ARG A 127 2.27 -7.27 14.50
N PRO A 128 1.95 -6.65 13.35
CA PRO A 128 0.58 -6.62 12.89
C PRO A 128 0.08 -8.07 12.80
N PRO A 129 -1.19 -8.32 13.14
CA PRO A 129 -1.72 -9.66 12.99
C PRO A 129 -1.54 -10.10 11.54
N VAL A 130 -0.81 -11.18 11.37
CA VAL A 130 -0.72 -11.82 10.08
C VAL A 130 -2.11 -12.34 9.79
N SER A 131 -2.70 -11.90 8.69
CA SER A 131 -3.91 -12.56 8.24
C SER A 131 -3.54 -14.01 7.98
N SER A 132 -3.82 -14.88 8.93
CA SER A 132 -3.63 -16.32 8.78
C SER A 132 -4.53 -16.88 7.68
N ILE A 133 -5.50 -16.09 7.26
CA ILE A 133 -6.44 -16.47 6.21
C ILE A 133 -6.02 -15.78 4.93
N ARG A 134 -4.93 -16.23 4.36
CA ARG A 134 -4.56 -15.85 3.01
C ARG A 134 -5.40 -16.68 2.06
N ARG A 135 -6.39 -16.04 1.49
CA ARG A 135 -7.29 -16.69 0.57
C ARG A 135 -6.79 -16.57 -0.85
N GLY A 136 -6.52 -17.71 -1.43
CA GLY A 136 -6.13 -17.81 -2.81
C GLY A 136 -4.68 -17.37 -3.08
N PRO A 137 -4.15 -17.76 -4.24
CA PRO A 137 -2.82 -17.36 -4.64
C PRO A 137 -2.79 -15.90 -5.06
N HIS A 138 -1.69 -15.24 -4.75
CA HIS A 138 -1.43 -13.90 -5.26
C HIS A 138 -1.12 -13.99 -6.75
N ASN A 139 -1.84 -13.26 -7.58
CA ASN A 139 -1.60 -13.27 -9.01
C ASN A 139 -0.58 -12.18 -9.38
N SER A 140 0.68 -12.59 -9.49
CA SER A 140 1.79 -11.67 -9.77
C SER A 140 1.68 -10.98 -11.13
N GLN A 141 1.04 -11.62 -12.11
CA GLN A 141 0.86 -11.04 -13.43
C GLN A 141 -0.10 -9.85 -13.42
N LEU A 142 -1.02 -9.82 -12.45
CA LEU A 142 -1.99 -8.73 -12.31
C LEU A 142 -1.57 -7.70 -11.26
N CYS A 143 -0.50 -7.95 -10.53
CA CYS A 143 0.00 -7.07 -9.48
C CYS A 143 1.06 -6.13 -10.04
N GLU A 144 0.80 -4.83 -10.03
CA GLU A 144 1.77 -3.84 -10.51
C GLU A 144 3.01 -3.78 -9.61
N GLY A 145 2.87 -4.10 -8.32
CA GLY A 145 4.02 -4.21 -7.43
C GLY A 145 4.98 -5.33 -7.84
N CYS A 146 4.43 -6.49 -8.25
CA CYS A 146 5.25 -7.58 -8.75
C CYS A 146 5.93 -7.19 -10.07
N GLN A 147 5.24 -6.48 -10.94
CA GLN A 147 5.81 -6.02 -12.21
C GLN A 147 6.93 -5.00 -11.99
N ASP A 148 6.91 -4.27 -10.90
CA ASP A 148 7.92 -3.26 -10.54
C ASP A 148 8.92 -3.77 -9.50
N ASP A 149 8.95 -5.07 -9.21
CA ASP A 149 9.85 -5.73 -8.25
C ASP A 149 9.72 -5.20 -6.81
N HIS A 150 8.55 -4.68 -6.43
CA HIS A 150 8.28 -4.12 -5.11
C HIS A 150 7.20 -4.85 -4.32
N CYS A 151 6.80 -6.03 -4.76
CA CYS A 151 5.84 -6.83 -4.00
C CYS A 151 6.56 -7.79 -3.06
N SER A 152 6.15 -7.80 -1.78
CA SER A 152 6.76 -8.68 -0.79
C SER A 152 6.58 -10.17 -1.14
N GLU A 153 5.58 -10.52 -1.94
CA GLU A 153 5.37 -11.89 -2.41
C GLU A 153 6.51 -12.41 -3.30
N LEU A 154 7.22 -11.51 -3.98
CA LEU A 154 8.38 -11.89 -4.81
C LEU A 154 9.56 -12.38 -3.98
N ARG A 155 9.61 -12.03 -2.69
CA ARG A 155 10.71 -12.38 -1.81
C ARG A 155 10.47 -13.68 -1.05
N GLY A 156 9.32 -14.29 -1.23
CA GLY A 156 8.96 -15.63 -0.73
C GLY A 156 8.77 -15.71 0.78
N ASP A 157 9.74 -15.29 1.55
CA ASP A 157 9.73 -15.42 3.00
C ASP A 157 9.62 -14.05 3.67
N TRP A 158 8.39 -13.65 3.94
CA TRP A 158 8.11 -12.37 4.60
C TRP A 158 8.56 -12.36 6.06
N ILE A 159 8.67 -13.52 6.72
CA ILE A 159 9.12 -13.61 8.10
C ILE A 159 10.57 -13.14 8.21
N THR A 160 11.42 -13.62 7.32
CA THR A 160 12.82 -13.20 7.24
C THR A 160 12.93 -11.70 7.01
N GLN A 161 12.04 -11.12 6.22
CA GLN A 161 12.04 -9.68 5.96
C GLN A 161 11.67 -8.86 7.18
N MET A 162 10.85 -9.39 8.07
CA MET A 162 10.42 -8.66 9.28
C MET A 162 11.49 -8.64 10.37
N GLU A 163 12.45 -9.53 10.31
CA GLU A 163 13.53 -9.62 11.31
C GLU A 163 14.70 -8.69 11.02
N ARG A 164 14.71 -8.04 9.89
CA ARG A 164 15.78 -7.12 9.48
C ARG A 164 15.55 -5.70 9.96
#